data_b8ac372ca7cd214de480b5f5cd058da0
#
_entry.id   b8ac372ca7cd214de480b5f5cd058da0
#
_cell.length_a   1.000
_cell.length_b   1.000
_cell.length_c   1.000
_cell.angle_alpha   90.00
_cell.angle_beta   90.00
_cell.angle_gamma   90.00
#
_symmetry.space_group_name_H-M   'P 1'
#
loop_
_entity.id
_entity.type
_entity.pdbx_description
1 polymer ?
#
loop_
_entity_poly.entity_id
_entity_poly.type
_entity_poly.pdbx_seq_one_letter_code
_entity_poly.pdbx_strand_id
1 'polypeptide(L)' 'MKEITKDTVIGDILDLDEDLAPYFLEIGMHCLGCPSARSETVEEACQVHGVDADELVKKLNEHLANK' A
#
# COMPACT_ATOMS: atom_id res chain seq x y z
N MET A 1 -12.95 -6.46 -1.36
CA MET A 1 -12.35 -5.22 -1.87
C MET A 1 -12.05 -5.40 -3.34
N LYS A 2 -12.57 -4.55 -4.17
CA LYS A 2 -12.40 -4.65 -5.62
C LYS A 2 -11.26 -3.80 -6.15
N GLU A 3 -11.03 -2.68 -5.51
CA GLU A 3 -10.07 -1.70 -5.99
C GLU A 3 -9.41 -0.99 -4.82
N ILE A 4 -8.10 -0.84 -4.91
CA ILE A 4 -7.33 -0.09 -3.93
C ILE A 4 -7.42 1.39 -4.27
N THR A 5 -7.63 2.22 -3.26
CA THR A 5 -7.64 3.68 -3.41
C THR A 5 -6.63 4.29 -2.45
N LYS A 6 -6.45 5.60 -2.53
CA LYS A 6 -5.57 6.32 -1.61
C LYS A 6 -6.05 6.23 -0.16
N ASP A 7 -7.33 6.03 0.04
CA ASP A 7 -7.93 5.93 1.37
C ASP A 7 -7.91 4.51 1.93
N THR A 8 -7.47 3.55 1.15
CA THR A 8 -7.39 2.16 1.60
C THR A 8 -6.29 2.02 2.65
N VAL A 9 -6.60 1.31 3.73
CA VAL A 9 -5.65 1.08 4.83
C VAL A 9 -4.65 0.00 4.40
N ILE A 10 -3.38 0.23 4.67
CA ILE A 10 -2.30 -0.68 4.28
C ILE A 10 -2.50 -2.10 4.83
N GLY A 11 -2.96 -2.22 6.08
CA GLY A 11 -3.24 -3.52 6.65
C GLY A 11 -4.23 -4.35 5.84
N ASP A 12 -5.27 -3.69 5.33
CA ASP A 12 -6.27 -4.35 4.49
C ASP A 12 -5.67 -4.81 3.17
N ILE A 13 -4.76 -4.02 2.61
CA ILE A 13 -4.08 -4.36 1.36
C ILE A 13 -3.21 -5.60 1.55
N LEU A 14 -2.45 -5.64 2.64
CA LEU A 14 -1.56 -6.76 2.92
C LEU A 14 -2.36 -8.03 3.24
N ASP A 15 -3.52 -7.88 3.88
CA ASP A 15 -4.40 -9.01 4.17
C ASP A 15 -5.06 -9.54 2.88
N LEU A 16 -5.29 -8.65 1.92
CA LEU A 16 -5.85 -9.03 0.64
C LEU A 16 -4.84 -9.83 -0.18
N ASP A 17 -3.59 -9.38 -0.20
CA ASP A 17 -2.52 -10.01 -0.99
C ASP A 17 -1.17 -9.60 -0.43
N GLU A 18 -0.50 -10.53 0.25
CA GLU A 18 0.81 -10.24 0.84
C GLU A 18 1.90 -10.00 -0.20
N ASP A 19 1.68 -10.38 -1.45
CA ASP A 19 2.62 -10.11 -2.54
C ASP A 19 2.70 -8.61 -2.86
N LEU A 20 1.80 -7.81 -2.29
CA LEU A 20 1.84 -6.36 -2.44
C LEU A 20 2.82 -5.69 -1.47
N ALA A 21 3.31 -6.43 -0.47
CA ALA A 21 4.26 -5.88 0.50
C ALA A 21 5.50 -5.25 -0.14
N PRO A 22 6.13 -5.85 -1.17
CA PRO A 22 7.32 -5.25 -1.79
C PRO A 22 7.11 -3.83 -2.29
N TYR A 23 5.90 -3.46 -2.73
CA TYR A 23 5.62 -2.11 -3.18
C TYR A 23 5.79 -1.07 -2.07
N PHE A 24 5.40 -1.44 -0.85
CA PHE A 24 5.55 -0.56 0.31
C PHE A 24 6.99 -0.51 0.81
N LEU A 25 7.71 -1.63 0.72
CA LEU A 25 9.12 -1.66 1.07
C LEU A 25 9.92 -0.75 0.15
N GLU A 26 9.54 -0.71 -1.13
CA GLU A 26 10.20 0.09 -2.15
C GLU A 26 10.13 1.59 -1.85
N ILE A 27 9.03 2.05 -1.26
CA ILE A 27 8.87 3.48 -0.92
C ILE A 27 9.54 3.84 0.42
N GLY A 28 10.10 2.86 1.11
CA GLY A 28 10.86 3.12 2.34
C GLY A 28 10.20 2.64 3.63
N MET A 29 9.09 1.96 3.55
CA MET A 29 8.44 1.40 4.74
C MET A 29 9.15 0.13 5.16
N HIS A 30 9.55 0.04 6.44
CA HIS A 30 10.32 -1.10 6.92
C HIS A 30 9.56 -2.01 7.88
N CYS A 31 8.54 -1.52 8.54
CA CYS A 31 7.83 -2.25 9.59
C CYS A 31 6.38 -2.52 9.21
N LEU A 32 6.17 -3.29 8.15
CA LEU A 32 4.82 -3.58 7.66
C LEU A 32 4.00 -4.43 8.64
N GLY A 33 4.66 -5.09 9.56
CA GLY A 33 3.97 -5.87 10.59
C GLY A 33 3.52 -5.05 11.80
N CYS A 34 3.93 -3.80 11.91
CA CYS A 34 3.58 -2.96 13.05
C CYS A 34 2.14 -2.45 12.94
N PRO A 35 1.35 -2.49 14.04
CA PRO A 35 -0.01 -1.95 14.00
C PRO A 35 -0.08 -0.51 13.52
N SER A 36 0.93 0.29 13.85
CA SER A 36 1.01 1.68 13.45
C SER A 36 1.07 1.82 11.92
N ALA A 37 1.95 1.05 11.27
CA ALA A 37 2.08 1.09 9.82
C ALA A 37 0.83 0.52 9.13
N ARG A 38 0.26 -0.53 9.69
CA ARG A 38 -0.91 -1.20 9.11
C ARG A 38 -2.18 -0.35 9.20
N SER A 39 -2.23 0.61 10.12
CA SER A 39 -3.40 1.48 10.26
C SER A 39 -3.34 2.75 9.40
N GLU A 40 -2.23 3.00 8.75
CA GLU A 40 -2.09 4.14 7.85
C GLU A 40 -2.77 3.85 6.51
N THR A 41 -3.31 4.92 5.89
CA THR A 41 -3.80 4.81 4.51
C THR A 41 -2.62 4.88 3.54
N VAL A 42 -2.85 4.48 2.30
CA VAL A 42 -1.82 4.60 1.26
C VAL A 42 -1.37 6.05 1.13
N GLU A 43 -2.31 7.00 1.13
CA GLU A 43 -1.98 8.42 1.01
C GLU A 43 -1.11 8.91 2.15
N GLU A 44 -1.45 8.53 3.38
CA GLU A 44 -0.66 8.95 4.56
C GLU A 44 0.77 8.44 4.47
N ALA A 45 0.94 7.18 4.10
CA ALA A 45 2.27 6.59 3.96
C ALA A 45 3.07 7.27 2.86
N CYS A 46 2.43 7.55 1.73
CA CYS A 46 3.10 8.22 0.62
C CYS A 46 3.52 9.63 0.96
N GLN A 47 2.71 10.35 1.74
CA GLN A 47 3.07 11.69 2.18
C GLN A 47 4.31 11.67 3.06
N VAL A 48 4.40 10.71 3.97
CA VAL A 48 5.55 10.60 4.87
C VAL A 48 6.83 10.29 4.09
N HIS A 49 6.73 9.48 3.05
CA HIS A 49 7.90 9.05 2.28
C HIS A 49 8.13 9.86 1.00
N GLY A 50 7.32 10.88 0.74
CA GLY A 50 7.50 11.74 -0.42
C GLY A 50 7.22 11.05 -1.75
N VAL A 51 6.28 10.11 -1.76
CA VAL A 51 5.93 9.31 -2.94
C VAL A 51 4.56 9.74 -3.45
N ASP A 52 4.36 9.64 -4.77
CA ASP A 52 3.07 9.91 -5.38
C ASP A 52 2.10 8.77 -5.09
N ALA A 53 1.05 9.08 -4.32
CA ALA A 53 0.05 8.09 -3.92
C ALA A 53 -0.72 7.54 -5.12
N ASP A 54 -1.02 8.39 -6.11
CA ASP A 54 -1.76 7.95 -7.30
C ASP A 54 -0.96 6.91 -8.10
N GLU A 55 0.35 7.10 -8.21
CA GLU A 55 1.21 6.15 -8.89
C GLU A 55 1.28 4.82 -8.15
N LEU A 56 1.41 4.87 -6.83
CA LEU A 56 1.46 3.64 -6.04
C LEU A 56 0.15 2.87 -6.14
N VAL A 57 -0.98 3.56 -6.03
CA VAL A 57 -2.31 2.94 -6.16
C VAL A 57 -2.45 2.28 -7.52
N LYS A 58 -1.97 2.93 -8.58
CA LYS A 58 -2.02 2.37 -9.93
C LYS A 58 -1.23 1.06 -10.00
N LYS A 59 -0.03 1.04 -9.45
CA LYS A 59 0.80 -0.16 -9.44
C LYS A 59 0.15 -1.31 -8.68
N LEU A 60 -0.45 -1.00 -7.53
CA LEU A 60 -1.11 -2.01 -6.71
C LEU A 60 -2.30 -2.63 -7.45
N ASN A 61 -3.11 -1.79 -8.08
CA ASN A 61 -4.27 -2.28 -8.83
C ASN A 61 -3.86 -3.06 -10.08
N GLU A 62 -2.78 -2.65 -10.76
CA GLU A 62 -2.26 -3.39 -11.90
C GLU A 62 -1.80 -4.78 -11.49
N HIS A 63 -1.13 -4.89 -10.34
CA HIS A 63 -0.68 -6.18 -9.82
C HIS A 63 -1.87 -7.11 -9.59
N LEU A 64 -2.92 -6.59 -8.97
CA LEU A 64 -4.14 -7.38 -8.69
C LEU A 64 -4.84 -7.79 -9.98
N ALA A 65 -4.85 -6.92 -10.98
CA ALA A 65 -5.50 -7.20 -12.26
C ALA A 65 -4.77 -8.28 -13.06
N ASN A 66 -3.47 -8.44 -12.84
CA ASN A 66 -2.64 -9.39 -13.57
C ASN A 66 -2.48 -10.74 -12.85
N LYS A 67 -3.17 -10.95 -11.78
CA LYS A 67 -3.13 -12.21 -11.03
C LYS A 67 -3.98 -13.30 -11.62
#